data_0e6e3ac58721aef6e83e4ddc6e85c805
#
_entry.id   0e6e3ac58721aef6e83e4ddc6e85c805
#
_cell.length_a   1.000
_cell.length_b   1.000
_cell.length_c   1.000
_cell.angle_alpha   90.00
_cell.angle_beta   90.00
_cell.angle_gamma   90.00
#
_symmetry.space_group_name_H-M   'P 1'
#
loop_
_entity.id
_entity.type
_entity.pdbx_description
1 polymer ?
#
loop_
_entity_poly.entity_id
_entity_poly.type
_entity_poly.pdbx_seq_one_letter_code
_entity_poly.pdbx_strand_id
1 'polypeptide(L)'
;MDHFHSEEEVKIPAAFIQNDVGIHNGQIGDSVARLIRGNTYKDLSTIWITPTRGSLKPRVVASWMTLMRPMNQPFVGPLFIEEDEVGVAYQKAFDMILDHPDLAKWKYVLTCEDDNLPPSDGLMKLYESIEKEYDCVAGLYWTKGEAGQPMIYGDVSVMPRNFVPQVPKLDTLQPCNGLGMGFNLWRLDSFRSKLKDMPKPWFKTVQQKDAQFTQDLWFYNEAAKYGFRVACDTRVKVGHLDRETGIVW
;
A
#
# COMPACT_ATOMS: atom_id res chain seq x y z
N MET A 1 -36.69 -26.12 3.21
CA MET A 1 -35.34 -25.63 3.59
C MET A 1 -34.49 -25.75 2.35
N ASP A 2 -34.46 -24.70 1.55
CA ASP A 2 -33.71 -24.71 0.32
C ASP A 2 -32.23 -24.51 0.63
N HIS A 3 -31.45 -25.54 0.32
CA HIS A 3 -30.00 -25.48 0.36
C HIS A 3 -29.55 -24.51 -0.71
N PHE A 4 -28.98 -23.37 -0.29
CA PHE A 4 -28.35 -22.39 -1.16
C PHE A 4 -27.04 -22.98 -1.72
N HIS A 5 -27.14 -23.79 -2.74
CA HIS A 5 -25.98 -24.10 -3.58
C HIS A 5 -25.92 -23.04 -4.70
N SER A 6 -25.01 -22.09 -4.57
CA SER A 6 -24.63 -21.28 -5.71
C SER A 6 -23.69 -22.11 -6.57
N GLU A 7 -23.97 -22.26 -7.86
CA GLU A 7 -23.13 -23.00 -8.81
C GLU A 7 -21.78 -22.30 -9.10
N GLU A 8 -21.60 -21.07 -8.63
CA GLU A 8 -20.31 -20.39 -8.72
C GLU A 8 -19.49 -20.60 -7.46
N GLU A 9 -18.48 -21.47 -7.57
CA GLU A 9 -17.49 -21.70 -6.54
C GLU A 9 -16.64 -20.45 -6.39
N VAL A 10 -16.78 -19.74 -5.25
CA VAL A 10 -15.90 -18.62 -4.91
C VAL A 10 -14.52 -19.16 -4.60
N LYS A 11 -13.60 -19.07 -5.57
CA LYS A 11 -12.22 -19.52 -5.37
C LYS A 11 -11.47 -18.55 -4.47
N ILE A 12 -11.15 -19.01 -3.27
CA ILE A 12 -10.24 -18.32 -2.36
C ILE A 12 -8.81 -18.56 -2.86
N PRO A 13 -7.98 -17.50 -3.00
CA PRO A 13 -6.58 -17.65 -3.43
C PRO A 13 -5.79 -18.59 -2.50
N ALA A 14 -4.92 -19.41 -3.08
CA ALA A 14 -4.13 -20.38 -2.33
C ALA A 14 -3.27 -19.75 -1.22
N ALA A 15 -2.74 -18.56 -1.45
CA ALA A 15 -1.97 -17.82 -0.44
C ALA A 15 -2.81 -17.45 0.81
N PHE A 16 -4.11 -17.25 0.65
CA PHE A 16 -5.01 -17.01 1.77
C PHE A 16 -5.29 -18.31 2.56
N ILE A 17 -5.46 -19.42 1.86
CA ILE A 17 -5.70 -20.74 2.47
C ILE A 17 -4.53 -21.16 3.36
N GLN A 18 -3.29 -20.83 2.97
CA GLN A 18 -2.10 -21.18 3.74
C GLN A 18 -2.02 -20.48 5.11
N ASN A 19 -2.65 -19.32 5.26
CA ASN A 19 -2.67 -18.54 6.50
C ASN A 19 -3.92 -18.78 7.36
N ASP A 20 -4.89 -19.52 6.82
CA ASP A 20 -6.11 -19.84 7.53
C ASP A 20 -6.01 -21.27 8.08
N VAL A 21 -6.28 -21.43 9.37
CA VAL A 21 -6.19 -22.72 10.06
C VAL A 21 -7.46 -23.56 9.78
N GLY A 22 -7.74 -23.82 8.51
CA GLY A 22 -8.59 -24.88 8.03
C GLY A 22 -10.10 -24.83 8.34
N ILE A 23 -10.50 -24.56 9.56
CA ILE A 23 -11.91 -24.62 9.99
C ILE A 23 -12.74 -23.45 9.42
N HIS A 24 -12.11 -22.35 9.12
CA HIS A 24 -12.78 -21.10 8.75
C HIS A 24 -12.90 -20.85 7.24
N ASN A 25 -12.19 -21.60 6.41
CA ASN A 25 -12.16 -21.39 4.95
C ASN A 25 -13.55 -21.46 4.31
N GLY A 26 -14.33 -22.49 4.63
CA GLY A 26 -15.70 -22.63 4.14
C GLY A 26 -16.60 -21.49 4.62
N GLN A 27 -16.48 -21.09 5.87
CA GLN A 27 -17.30 -20.02 6.45
C GLN A 27 -17.00 -18.65 5.82
N ILE A 28 -15.74 -18.37 5.49
CA ILE A 28 -15.33 -17.13 4.79
C ILE A 28 -15.90 -17.13 3.37
N GLY A 29 -15.74 -18.22 2.63
CA GLY A 29 -16.29 -18.37 1.29
C GLY A 29 -17.80 -18.18 1.26
N ASP A 30 -18.52 -18.81 2.17
CA ASP A 30 -19.98 -18.67 2.30
C ASP A 30 -20.41 -17.24 2.67
N SER A 31 -19.66 -16.58 3.53
CA SER A 31 -19.92 -15.18 3.92
C SER A 31 -19.72 -14.24 2.75
N VAL A 32 -18.62 -14.39 2.01
CA VAL A 32 -18.34 -13.61 0.79
C VAL A 32 -19.43 -13.86 -0.25
N ALA A 33 -19.78 -15.10 -0.52
CA ALA A 33 -20.84 -15.45 -1.48
C ALA A 33 -22.19 -14.84 -1.12
N ARG A 34 -22.56 -14.80 0.18
CA ARG A 34 -23.77 -14.13 0.64
C ARG A 34 -23.75 -12.63 0.44
N LEU A 35 -22.61 -11.98 0.71
CA LEU A 35 -22.44 -10.54 0.52
C LEU A 35 -22.49 -10.16 -0.96
N ILE A 36 -21.86 -10.95 -1.84
CA ILE A 36 -21.94 -10.76 -3.29
C ILE A 36 -23.39 -10.84 -3.77
N ARG A 37 -24.12 -11.89 -3.37
CA ARG A 37 -25.53 -12.04 -3.76
C ARG A 37 -26.43 -10.92 -3.23
N GLY A 38 -26.13 -10.42 -2.03
CA GLY A 38 -26.85 -9.28 -1.45
C GLY A 38 -26.45 -7.93 -2.05
N ASN A 39 -25.52 -7.89 -3.00
CA ASN A 39 -24.92 -6.68 -3.57
C ASN A 39 -24.32 -5.73 -2.50
N THR A 40 -23.83 -6.32 -1.39
CA THR A 40 -23.25 -5.59 -0.27
C THR A 40 -21.76 -5.91 -0.09
N TYR A 41 -21.23 -6.83 -0.89
CA TYR A 41 -19.83 -7.21 -0.85
C TYR A 41 -18.95 -6.14 -1.47
N LYS A 42 -17.94 -5.76 -0.73
CA LYS A 42 -16.87 -4.88 -1.17
C LYS A 42 -15.58 -5.65 -1.07
N ASP A 43 -14.96 -5.91 -2.22
CA ASP A 43 -13.67 -6.60 -2.27
C ASP A 43 -12.57 -5.71 -1.73
N LEU A 44 -12.01 -6.06 -0.58
CA LEU A 44 -10.87 -5.43 0.07
C LEU A 44 -9.66 -6.37 0.13
N SER A 45 -9.61 -7.36 -0.76
CA SER A 45 -8.48 -8.30 -0.83
C SER A 45 -7.16 -7.55 -0.91
N THR A 46 -6.25 -7.83 0.03
CA THR A 46 -5.03 -7.02 0.21
C THR A 46 -3.81 -7.89 0.45
N ILE A 47 -2.75 -7.59 -0.30
CA ILE A 47 -1.42 -8.17 -0.16
C ILE A 47 -0.55 -7.14 0.54
N TRP A 48 -0.05 -7.47 1.73
CA TRP A 48 0.89 -6.62 2.45
C TRP A 48 2.32 -7.02 2.12
N ILE A 49 3.09 -6.10 1.56
CA ILE A 49 4.53 -6.26 1.29
C ILE A 49 5.35 -5.33 2.19
N THR A 50 6.50 -5.81 2.60
CA THR A 50 7.46 -5.08 3.45
C THR A 50 8.86 -5.22 2.87
N PRO A 51 9.39 -4.17 2.22
CA PRO A 51 10.82 -4.11 1.94
C PRO A 51 11.61 -4.11 3.25
N THR A 52 12.69 -4.87 3.32
CA THR A 52 13.50 -4.98 4.54
C THR A 52 14.94 -5.33 4.22
N ARG A 53 15.85 -4.96 5.12
CA ARG A 53 17.24 -5.40 5.15
C ARG A 53 17.47 -6.56 6.12
N GLY A 54 16.42 -7.33 6.44
CA GLY A 54 16.50 -8.54 7.27
C GLY A 54 16.39 -8.31 8.78
N SER A 55 16.13 -7.09 9.26
CA SER A 55 15.96 -6.84 10.71
C SER A 55 14.78 -5.93 11.02
N LEU A 56 13.99 -6.28 12.02
CA LEU A 56 12.86 -5.51 12.51
C LEU A 56 13.07 -5.08 13.97
N LYS A 57 12.75 -3.85 14.29
CA LYS A 57 12.73 -3.40 15.68
C LYS A 57 11.43 -3.84 16.37
N PRO A 58 11.46 -4.33 17.62
CA PRO A 58 10.26 -4.79 18.34
C PRO A 58 9.13 -3.77 18.37
N ARG A 59 9.46 -2.47 18.45
CA ARG A 59 8.48 -1.38 18.45
C ARG A 59 7.68 -1.29 17.17
N VAL A 60 8.30 -1.56 16.02
CA VAL A 60 7.63 -1.64 14.72
C VAL A 60 6.67 -2.83 14.69
N VAL A 61 7.16 -4.01 15.09
CA VAL A 61 6.33 -5.22 15.16
C VAL A 61 5.13 -5.02 16.08
N ALA A 62 5.31 -4.39 17.25
CA ALA A 62 4.22 -4.09 18.17
C ALA A 62 3.14 -3.19 17.53
N SER A 63 3.55 -2.17 16.77
CA SER A 63 2.60 -1.33 16.02
C SER A 63 1.83 -2.16 14.97
N TRP A 64 2.51 -3.01 14.21
CA TRP A 64 1.89 -3.84 13.19
C TRP A 64 0.89 -4.87 13.75
N MET A 65 1.16 -5.40 14.94
CA MET A 65 0.26 -6.35 15.62
C MET A 65 -1.08 -5.69 16.01
N THR A 66 -1.13 -4.38 16.16
CA THR A 66 -2.36 -3.64 16.47
C THR A 66 -3.13 -3.18 15.24
N LEU A 67 -2.56 -3.34 14.04
CA LEU A 67 -3.19 -2.87 12.81
C LEU A 67 -4.49 -3.62 12.54
N MET A 68 -5.59 -2.89 12.51
CA MET A 68 -6.91 -3.45 12.20
C MET A 68 -6.97 -3.88 10.73
N ARG A 69 -7.51 -5.07 10.50
CA ARG A 69 -7.71 -5.65 9.18
C ARG A 69 -9.20 -5.87 8.93
N PRO A 70 -9.67 -5.74 7.69
CA PRO A 70 -11.08 -6.00 7.40
C PRO A 70 -11.41 -7.48 7.65
N MET A 71 -12.50 -7.73 8.35
CA MET A 71 -12.98 -9.09 8.60
C MET A 71 -13.58 -9.71 7.33
N ASN A 72 -13.44 -11.02 7.19
CA ASN A 72 -13.98 -11.79 6.07
C ASN A 72 -13.47 -11.31 4.69
N GLN A 73 -12.24 -10.83 4.64
CA GLN A 73 -11.56 -10.42 3.43
C GLN A 73 -10.24 -11.20 3.27
N PRO A 74 -9.87 -11.59 2.05
CA PRO A 74 -8.54 -12.13 1.81
C PRO A 74 -7.47 -11.13 2.21
N PHE A 75 -6.56 -11.55 3.07
CA PHE A 75 -5.44 -10.72 3.52
C PHE A 75 -4.19 -11.59 3.71
N VAL A 76 -3.11 -11.28 3.03
CA VAL A 76 -1.84 -12.00 3.16
C VAL A 76 -0.71 -11.04 3.48
N GLY A 77 0.22 -11.49 4.28
CA GLY A 77 1.41 -10.72 4.67
C GLY A 77 1.48 -10.40 6.16
N PRO A 78 2.57 -9.71 6.56
CA PRO A 78 3.56 -9.08 5.68
C PRO A 78 4.41 -10.09 4.90
N LEU A 79 4.55 -9.87 3.59
CA LEU A 79 5.52 -10.57 2.75
C LEU A 79 6.81 -9.75 2.78
N PHE A 80 7.85 -10.30 3.38
CA PHE A 80 9.14 -9.63 3.48
C PHE A 80 9.94 -9.81 2.20
N ILE A 81 10.39 -8.69 1.63
CA ILE A 81 11.25 -8.66 0.44
C ILE A 81 12.61 -8.13 0.89
N GLU A 82 13.55 -9.04 1.06
CA GLU A 82 14.88 -8.72 1.55
C GLU A 82 15.79 -8.31 0.40
N GLU A 83 16.19 -7.05 0.37
CA GLU A 83 17.09 -6.44 -0.61
C GLU A 83 17.82 -5.25 0.00
N ASP A 84 19.03 -5.02 -0.48
CA ASP A 84 19.85 -3.87 -0.03
C ASP A 84 19.30 -2.54 -0.56
N GLU A 85 18.73 -2.54 -1.78
CA GLU A 85 18.17 -1.35 -2.41
C GLU A 85 16.65 -1.46 -2.45
N VAL A 86 15.99 -0.49 -1.85
CA VAL A 86 14.54 -0.49 -1.61
C VAL A 86 13.72 -0.48 -2.91
N GLY A 87 14.18 0.19 -3.97
CA GLY A 87 13.51 0.19 -5.27
C GLY A 87 13.53 -1.18 -5.93
N VAL A 88 14.62 -1.95 -5.76
CA VAL A 88 14.70 -3.35 -6.21
C VAL A 88 13.71 -4.22 -5.46
N ALA A 89 13.60 -4.02 -4.13
CA ALA A 89 12.63 -4.75 -3.32
C ALA A 89 11.18 -4.49 -3.79
N TYR A 90 10.82 -3.23 -4.04
CA TYR A 90 9.50 -2.88 -4.57
C TYR A 90 9.27 -3.48 -5.95
N GLN A 91 10.23 -3.38 -6.87
CA GLN A 91 10.08 -3.94 -8.21
C GLN A 91 9.85 -5.45 -8.16
N LYS A 92 10.66 -6.19 -7.39
CA LYS A 92 10.48 -7.64 -7.20
C LYS A 92 9.12 -7.99 -6.62
N ALA A 93 8.67 -7.25 -5.60
CA ALA A 93 7.39 -7.48 -4.97
C ALA A 93 6.23 -7.32 -5.96
N PHE A 94 6.20 -6.21 -6.70
CA PHE A 94 5.14 -5.96 -7.67
C PHE A 94 5.21 -6.94 -8.86
N ASP A 95 6.39 -7.30 -9.35
CA ASP A 95 6.54 -8.33 -10.39
C ASP A 95 6.02 -9.68 -9.92
N MET A 96 6.41 -10.12 -8.71
CA MET A 96 5.93 -11.37 -8.11
C MET A 96 4.40 -11.39 -7.99
N ILE A 97 3.78 -10.31 -7.54
CA ILE A 97 2.32 -10.21 -7.38
C ILE A 97 1.61 -10.23 -8.73
N LEU A 98 2.10 -9.44 -9.70
CA LEU A 98 1.45 -9.29 -11.00
C LEU A 98 1.61 -10.54 -11.88
N ASP A 99 2.70 -11.28 -11.72
CA ASP A 99 2.95 -12.53 -12.45
C ASP A 99 2.26 -13.75 -11.81
N HIS A 100 1.82 -13.63 -10.53
CA HIS A 100 1.15 -14.74 -9.86
C HIS A 100 -0.32 -14.82 -10.26
N PRO A 101 -0.81 -15.98 -10.76
CA PRO A 101 -2.14 -16.11 -11.37
C PRO A 101 -3.30 -15.77 -10.44
N ASP A 102 -3.14 -15.96 -9.12
CA ASP A 102 -4.18 -15.66 -8.14
C ASP A 102 -3.98 -14.29 -7.48
N LEU A 103 -2.76 -13.94 -7.04
CA LEU A 103 -2.50 -12.66 -6.39
C LEU A 103 -2.75 -11.47 -7.32
N ALA A 104 -2.48 -11.62 -8.61
CA ALA A 104 -2.76 -10.60 -9.62
C ALA A 104 -4.25 -10.20 -9.68
N LYS A 105 -5.17 -11.02 -9.20
CA LYS A 105 -6.60 -10.74 -9.18
C LYS A 105 -7.05 -9.93 -7.96
N TRP A 106 -6.21 -9.84 -6.94
CA TRP A 106 -6.51 -9.12 -5.71
C TRP A 106 -6.64 -7.62 -5.95
N LYS A 107 -7.30 -6.94 -5.02
CA LYS A 107 -7.71 -5.54 -5.20
C LYS A 107 -6.61 -4.56 -4.85
N TYR A 108 -5.90 -4.81 -3.76
CA TYR A 108 -4.97 -3.86 -3.17
C TYR A 108 -3.62 -4.50 -2.83
N VAL A 109 -2.60 -3.66 -2.88
CA VAL A 109 -1.31 -3.89 -2.22
C VAL A 109 -1.18 -2.87 -1.09
N LEU A 110 -0.84 -3.32 0.11
CA LEU A 110 -0.39 -2.48 1.21
C LEU A 110 1.13 -2.54 1.26
N THR A 111 1.80 -1.40 1.18
CA THR A 111 3.22 -1.29 1.50
C THR A 111 3.37 -0.75 2.91
N CYS A 112 4.23 -1.36 3.71
CA CYS A 112 4.65 -0.84 5.00
C CYS A 112 6.14 -1.12 5.17
N GLU A 113 6.95 -0.07 5.21
CA GLU A 113 8.39 -0.23 5.39
C GLU A 113 8.74 -0.61 6.82
N ASP A 114 9.87 -1.28 6.99
CA ASP A 114 10.30 -1.96 8.21
C ASP A 114 10.75 -1.02 9.36
N ASP A 115 10.53 0.28 9.20
CA ASP A 115 10.72 1.32 10.21
C ASP A 115 9.49 2.24 10.39
N ASN A 116 8.37 1.91 9.74
CA ASN A 116 7.13 2.66 9.89
C ASN A 116 6.17 2.04 10.91
N LEU A 117 5.55 2.91 11.72
CA LEU A 117 4.62 2.57 12.78
C LEU A 117 3.22 3.13 12.43
N PRO A 118 2.40 2.39 11.68
CA PRO A 118 1.05 2.83 11.36
C PRO A 118 0.16 2.86 12.61
N PRO A 119 -0.81 3.80 12.69
CA PRO A 119 -1.84 3.76 13.72
C PRO A 119 -2.75 2.55 13.51
N SER A 120 -3.36 2.04 14.57
CA SER A 120 -4.15 0.82 14.55
C SER A 120 -5.28 0.84 13.52
N ASP A 121 -5.94 1.97 13.30
CA ASP A 121 -7.02 2.18 12.35
C ASP A 121 -6.55 2.68 10.97
N GLY A 122 -5.23 2.79 10.77
CA GLY A 122 -4.64 3.41 9.58
C GLY A 122 -5.08 2.76 8.28
N LEU A 123 -5.03 1.43 8.20
CA LEU A 123 -5.46 0.70 7.00
C LEU A 123 -6.94 0.92 6.69
N MET A 124 -7.80 0.95 7.71
CA MET A 124 -9.23 1.18 7.51
C MET A 124 -9.51 2.56 6.92
N LYS A 125 -8.82 3.60 7.38
CA LYS A 125 -8.88 4.95 6.81
C LYS A 125 -8.36 5.01 5.37
N LEU A 126 -7.28 4.29 5.06
CA LEU A 126 -6.78 4.23 3.68
C LEU A 126 -7.79 3.57 2.74
N TYR A 127 -8.54 2.55 3.17
CA TYR A 127 -9.62 1.97 2.36
C TYR A 127 -10.73 3.00 2.07
N GLU A 128 -11.12 3.80 3.05
CA GLU A 128 -12.10 4.87 2.84
C GLU A 128 -11.62 5.91 1.83
N SER A 129 -10.34 6.25 1.89
CA SER A 129 -9.76 7.32 1.07
C SER A 129 -9.48 6.88 -0.36
N ILE A 130 -9.04 5.64 -0.58
CA ILE A 130 -8.70 5.16 -1.93
C ILE A 130 -9.94 5.07 -2.83
N GLU A 131 -11.14 4.97 -2.25
CA GLU A 131 -12.39 4.94 -3.01
C GLU A 131 -12.70 6.23 -3.75
N LYS A 132 -12.11 7.34 -3.35
CA LYS A 132 -12.25 8.64 -4.01
C LYS A 132 -11.42 8.75 -5.30
N GLU A 133 -11.29 7.65 -6.04
CA GLU A 133 -10.66 7.58 -7.38
C GLU A 133 -9.14 7.83 -7.40
N TYR A 134 -8.46 7.53 -6.31
CA TYR A 134 -6.99 7.50 -6.29
C TYR A 134 -6.46 6.10 -6.61
N ASP A 135 -5.30 6.05 -7.23
CA ASP A 135 -4.58 4.82 -7.55
C ASP A 135 -3.69 4.39 -6.39
N CYS A 136 -3.24 5.37 -5.59
CA CYS A 136 -2.52 5.16 -4.35
C CYS A 136 -2.92 6.22 -3.32
N VAL A 137 -3.08 5.81 -2.07
CA VAL A 137 -3.21 6.70 -0.91
C VAL A 137 -2.21 6.29 0.16
N ALA A 138 -1.62 7.29 0.84
CA ALA A 138 -0.63 7.05 1.89
C ALA A 138 -1.02 7.71 3.20
N GLY A 139 -0.50 7.19 4.31
CA GLY A 139 -0.45 7.89 5.58
C GLY A 139 0.62 8.98 5.58
N LEU A 140 0.43 9.98 6.44
CA LEU A 140 1.36 11.07 6.63
C LEU A 140 2.45 10.68 7.63
N TYR A 141 3.71 10.87 7.24
CA TYR A 141 4.86 10.76 8.12
C TYR A 141 5.96 11.74 7.69
N TRP A 142 7.00 11.86 8.50
CA TRP A 142 8.11 12.78 8.26
C TRP A 142 9.41 12.05 7.98
N THR A 143 10.32 12.71 7.28
CA THR A 143 11.71 12.28 7.23
C THR A 143 12.31 12.32 8.63
N LYS A 144 13.31 11.47 8.87
CA LYS A 144 14.02 11.43 10.17
C LYS A 144 14.89 12.67 10.38
N GLY A 145 15.05 13.05 11.66
CA GLY A 145 15.93 14.15 12.07
C GLY A 145 15.19 15.46 12.37
N GLU A 146 15.88 16.38 13.04
CA GLU A 146 15.30 17.65 13.53
C GLU A 146 14.77 18.56 12.41
N ALA A 147 15.33 18.46 11.21
CA ALA A 147 14.87 19.16 10.01
C ALA A 147 13.84 18.33 9.21
N GLY A 148 13.12 17.43 9.87
CA GLY A 148 12.17 16.52 9.23
C GLY A 148 11.14 17.22 8.36
N GLN A 149 10.94 16.70 7.16
CA GLN A 149 9.95 17.19 6.20
C GLN A 149 8.82 16.19 6.03
N PRO A 150 7.59 16.65 5.82
CA PRO A 150 6.47 15.75 5.56
C PRO A 150 6.68 15.04 4.22
N MET A 151 6.41 13.74 4.19
CA MET A 151 6.57 12.87 3.01
C MET A 151 5.36 12.99 2.07
N ILE A 152 4.97 14.22 1.77
CA ILE A 152 3.93 14.61 0.82
C ILE A 152 4.48 15.72 -0.08
N TYR A 153 4.46 15.51 -1.39
CA TYR A 153 5.22 16.33 -2.33
C TYR A 153 4.35 16.86 -3.46
N GLY A 154 4.57 18.15 -3.77
CA GLY A 154 4.03 18.84 -4.94
C GLY A 154 2.52 19.06 -4.92
N ASP A 155 2.10 20.28 -5.17
CA ASP A 155 0.70 20.66 -5.32
C ASP A 155 0.23 20.33 -6.75
N VAL A 156 -0.85 19.58 -6.88
CA VAL A 156 -1.42 19.17 -8.18
C VAL A 156 -2.00 20.33 -8.99
N SER A 157 -2.27 21.46 -8.33
CA SER A 157 -2.78 22.69 -8.99
C SER A 157 -1.68 23.56 -9.58
N VAL A 158 -0.40 23.28 -9.26
CA VAL A 158 0.74 24.09 -9.68
C VAL A 158 1.45 23.45 -10.87
N MET A 159 1.70 24.27 -11.90
CA MET A 159 2.47 23.85 -13.07
C MET A 159 3.74 24.74 -13.22
N PRO A 160 4.87 24.19 -13.64
CA PRO A 160 5.10 22.76 -13.96
C PRO A 160 5.03 21.88 -12.70
N ARG A 161 4.76 20.57 -12.91
CA ARG A 161 4.76 19.58 -11.84
C ARG A 161 6.05 19.68 -11.03
N ASN A 162 5.92 19.67 -9.73
CA ASN A 162 7.05 19.75 -8.80
C ASN A 162 6.88 18.72 -7.65
N PHE A 163 7.95 18.52 -6.89
CA PHE A 163 8.01 17.63 -5.73
C PHE A 163 8.52 18.39 -4.49
N VAL A 164 8.11 19.64 -4.36
CA VAL A 164 8.40 20.44 -3.16
C VAL A 164 7.54 19.87 -2.01
N PRO A 165 8.11 19.63 -0.82
CA PRO A 165 7.35 19.20 0.34
C PRO A 165 6.18 20.16 0.62
N GLN A 166 4.98 19.59 0.80
CA GLN A 166 3.79 20.37 1.12
C GLN A 166 3.59 20.53 2.62
N VAL A 167 2.97 21.62 3.04
CA VAL A 167 2.44 21.73 4.40
C VAL A 167 1.19 20.84 4.50
N PRO A 168 1.17 19.87 5.41
CA PRO A 168 0.00 19.00 5.57
C PRO A 168 -1.22 19.79 6.07
N LYS A 169 -2.35 19.61 5.43
CA LYS A 169 -3.65 20.07 5.91
C LYS A 169 -4.18 19.04 6.91
N LEU A 170 -4.63 19.48 8.07
CA LEU A 170 -5.06 18.57 9.12
C LEU A 170 -6.33 17.79 8.71
N ASP A 171 -6.35 16.51 9.05
CA ASP A 171 -7.49 15.60 8.96
C ASP A 171 -8.23 15.60 7.62
N THR A 172 -7.48 15.67 6.52
CA THR A 172 -8.02 15.69 5.16
C THR A 172 -7.36 14.65 4.27
N LEU A 173 -8.00 14.38 3.14
CA LEU A 173 -7.37 13.71 2.02
C LEU A 173 -6.78 14.78 1.09
N GLN A 174 -5.46 14.89 1.08
CA GLN A 174 -4.72 15.93 0.36
C GLN A 174 -4.10 15.38 -0.93
N PRO A 175 -4.59 15.80 -2.11
CA PRO A 175 -3.98 15.44 -3.40
C PRO A 175 -2.54 15.96 -3.48
N CYS A 176 -1.66 15.18 -4.11
CA CYS A 176 -0.26 15.55 -4.26
C CYS A 176 0.35 14.93 -5.52
N ASN A 177 1.59 15.34 -5.85
CA ASN A 177 2.33 14.78 -6.98
C ASN A 177 3.18 13.56 -6.60
N GLY A 178 3.51 13.40 -5.32
CA GLY A 178 4.30 12.30 -4.82
C GLY A 178 4.14 12.10 -3.31
N LEU A 179 4.52 10.93 -2.86
CA LEU A 179 4.42 10.44 -1.48
C LEU A 179 5.69 9.67 -1.12
N GLY A 180 6.00 9.55 0.15
CA GLY A 180 6.87 8.47 0.59
C GLY A 180 6.13 7.12 0.52
N MET A 181 6.87 6.01 0.53
CA MET A 181 6.29 4.67 0.38
C MET A 181 6.15 3.90 1.70
N GLY A 182 6.34 4.57 2.83
CA GLY A 182 6.37 3.97 4.15
C GLY A 182 5.08 3.29 4.61
N PHE A 183 3.91 3.83 4.24
CA PHE A 183 2.62 3.19 4.54
C PHE A 183 1.58 3.61 3.50
N ASN A 184 1.45 2.83 2.43
CA ASN A 184 0.63 3.16 1.27
C ASN A 184 -0.30 2.01 0.90
N LEU A 185 -1.52 2.35 0.49
CA LEU A 185 -2.47 1.43 -0.11
C LEU A 185 -2.57 1.72 -1.61
N TRP A 186 -2.35 0.70 -2.45
CA TRP A 186 -2.29 0.78 -3.89
C TRP A 186 -3.42 -0.01 -4.53
N ARG A 187 -4.06 0.55 -5.56
CA ARG A 187 -4.95 -0.25 -6.43
C ARG A 187 -4.11 -1.11 -7.35
N LEU A 188 -4.20 -2.42 -7.20
CA LEU A 188 -3.44 -3.34 -8.05
C LEU A 188 -3.89 -3.27 -9.51
N ASP A 189 -5.16 -3.00 -9.76
CA ASP A 189 -5.68 -2.83 -11.11
C ASP A 189 -5.04 -1.66 -11.87
N SER A 190 -4.64 -0.61 -11.19
CA SER A 190 -3.97 0.54 -11.83
C SER A 190 -2.63 0.16 -12.47
N PHE A 191 -1.93 -0.81 -11.90
CA PHE A 191 -0.69 -1.35 -12.49
C PHE A 191 -0.95 -2.15 -13.76
N ARG A 192 -2.08 -2.86 -13.85
CA ARG A 192 -2.47 -3.66 -15.01
C ARG A 192 -3.13 -2.83 -16.11
N SER A 193 -3.81 -1.77 -15.76
CA SER A 193 -4.55 -0.94 -16.71
C SER A 193 -3.77 0.30 -17.12
N LYS A 194 -3.49 1.21 -16.19
CA LYS A 194 -2.82 2.49 -16.48
C LYS A 194 -1.34 2.34 -16.77
N LEU A 195 -0.64 1.52 -15.97
CA LEU A 195 0.83 1.40 -16.04
C LEU A 195 1.32 0.25 -16.92
N LYS A 196 0.44 -0.45 -17.64
CA LYS A 196 0.79 -1.59 -18.50
C LYS A 196 1.89 -1.28 -19.52
N ASP A 197 1.90 -0.05 -20.04
CA ASP A 197 2.85 0.42 -21.05
C ASP A 197 3.99 1.26 -20.44
N MET A 198 4.02 1.44 -19.12
CA MET A 198 5.09 2.14 -18.42
C MET A 198 6.36 1.29 -18.38
N PRO A 199 7.50 1.78 -18.90
CA PRO A 199 8.74 1.00 -18.91
C PRO A 199 9.23 0.60 -17.51
N LYS A 200 9.62 -0.64 -17.35
CA LYS A 200 10.28 -1.16 -16.13
C LYS A 200 11.80 -0.86 -16.19
N PRO A 201 12.51 -0.77 -15.04
CA PRO A 201 11.96 -0.85 -13.69
C PRO A 201 11.17 0.40 -13.31
N TRP A 202 10.03 0.19 -12.64
CA TRP A 202 9.18 1.27 -12.17
C TRP A 202 9.78 2.03 -10.99
N PHE A 203 10.40 1.28 -10.06
CA PHE A 203 11.01 1.84 -8.85
C PHE A 203 12.52 1.85 -9.02
N LYS A 204 13.11 3.03 -9.12
CA LYS A 204 14.57 3.20 -9.21
C LYS A 204 15.00 4.54 -8.67
N THR A 205 16.17 4.56 -8.04
CA THR A 205 16.85 5.79 -7.68
C THR A 205 17.64 6.29 -8.87
N VAL A 206 17.46 7.56 -9.25
CA VAL A 206 18.14 8.20 -10.39
C VAL A 206 18.92 9.39 -9.91
N GLN A 207 20.22 9.37 -10.16
CA GLN A 207 21.10 10.52 -9.93
C GLN A 207 21.09 11.42 -11.18
N GLN A 208 20.64 12.66 -11.05
CA GLN A 208 20.78 13.70 -12.04
C GLN A 208 21.83 14.72 -11.57
N LYS A 209 22.37 15.55 -12.48
CA LYS A 209 23.51 16.46 -12.18
C LYS A 209 23.33 17.31 -10.92
N ASP A 210 22.08 17.76 -10.65
CA ASP A 210 21.78 18.68 -9.55
C ASP A 210 20.68 18.16 -8.59
N ALA A 211 20.17 16.94 -8.82
CA ALA A 211 19.11 16.37 -8.01
C ALA A 211 19.16 14.84 -8.00
N GLN A 212 18.80 14.25 -6.87
CA GLN A 212 18.57 12.83 -6.75
C GLN A 212 17.06 12.59 -6.67
N PHE A 213 16.53 11.78 -7.60
CA PHE A 213 15.19 11.24 -7.49
C PHE A 213 15.29 9.89 -6.81
N THR A 214 14.72 9.81 -5.64
CA THR A 214 14.50 8.55 -4.93
C THR A 214 13.48 7.69 -5.67
N GLN A 215 13.46 6.38 -5.41
CA GLN A 215 12.59 5.41 -6.11
C GLN A 215 11.10 5.79 -6.05
N ASP A 216 10.65 6.39 -4.96
CA ASP A 216 9.29 6.87 -4.76
C ASP A 216 8.97 8.06 -5.69
N LEU A 217 9.74 9.14 -5.63
CA LEU A 217 9.52 10.32 -6.46
C LEU A 217 9.69 10.01 -7.96
N TRP A 218 10.66 9.15 -8.31
CA TRP A 218 10.79 8.66 -9.67
C TRP A 218 9.52 7.95 -10.14
N PHE A 219 9.02 6.98 -9.35
CA PHE A 219 7.81 6.26 -9.69
C PHE A 219 6.64 7.19 -9.93
N TYR A 220 6.35 8.10 -9.00
CA TYR A 220 5.21 9.01 -9.13
C TYR A 220 5.34 9.99 -10.29
N ASN A 221 6.56 10.45 -10.59
CA ASN A 221 6.81 11.31 -11.75
C ASN A 221 6.48 10.60 -13.06
N GLU A 222 6.93 9.36 -13.21
CA GLU A 222 6.68 8.58 -14.41
C GLU A 222 5.22 8.10 -14.51
N ALA A 223 4.67 7.55 -13.42
CA ALA A 223 3.30 7.01 -13.38
C ALA A 223 2.23 8.09 -13.67
N ALA A 224 2.49 9.31 -13.27
CA ALA A 224 1.59 10.42 -13.56
C ALA A 224 1.40 10.72 -15.05
N LYS A 225 2.38 10.38 -15.90
CA LYS A 225 2.26 10.49 -17.37
C LYS A 225 1.19 9.56 -17.93
N TYR A 226 0.84 8.52 -17.16
CA TYR A 226 -0.19 7.52 -17.46
C TYR A 226 -1.50 7.77 -16.69
N GLY A 227 -1.66 8.95 -16.10
CA GLY A 227 -2.88 9.31 -15.37
C GLY A 227 -2.99 8.69 -13.97
N PHE A 228 -1.88 8.24 -13.39
CA PHE A 228 -1.84 7.72 -12.02
C PHE A 228 -2.01 8.86 -11.01
N ARG A 229 -2.99 8.73 -10.11
CA ARG A 229 -3.38 9.79 -9.15
C ARG A 229 -3.11 9.35 -7.74
N VAL A 230 -2.54 10.26 -6.93
CA VAL A 230 -2.17 9.96 -5.54
C VAL A 230 -2.64 11.03 -4.57
N ALA A 231 -2.85 10.63 -3.31
CA ALA A 231 -3.18 11.54 -2.22
C ALA A 231 -2.63 11.03 -0.89
N CYS A 232 -2.36 11.96 0.01
CA CYS A 232 -2.03 11.66 1.40
C CYS A 232 -3.29 11.81 2.28
N ASP A 233 -3.62 10.77 3.04
CA ASP A 233 -4.63 10.85 4.09
C ASP A 233 -3.98 11.31 5.39
N THR A 234 -4.09 12.60 5.67
CA THR A 234 -3.45 13.21 6.83
C THR A 234 -4.12 12.84 8.17
N ARG A 235 -5.25 12.11 8.13
CA ARG A 235 -5.84 11.48 9.33
C ARG A 235 -5.01 10.28 9.80
N VAL A 236 -4.24 9.67 8.90
CA VAL A 236 -3.38 8.51 9.16
C VAL A 236 -1.97 9.00 9.46
N LYS A 237 -1.67 9.21 10.74
CA LYS A 237 -0.37 9.69 11.21
C LYS A 237 0.52 8.49 11.50
N VAL A 238 1.55 8.30 10.70
CA VAL A 238 2.46 7.16 10.76
C VAL A 238 3.76 7.59 11.43
N GLY A 239 4.20 6.86 12.43
CA GLY A 239 5.52 7.10 13.03
C GLY A 239 6.62 6.57 12.13
N HIS A 240 7.76 7.25 12.09
CA HIS A 240 8.95 6.89 11.35
C HIS A 240 10.11 6.67 12.31
N LEU A 241 10.44 5.40 12.58
CA LEU A 241 11.45 5.04 13.56
C LEU A 241 12.86 5.24 13.01
N ASP A 242 13.62 6.06 13.68
CA ASP A 242 15.07 6.05 13.51
C ASP A 242 15.66 4.84 14.28
N ARG A 243 16.28 3.92 13.54
CA ARG A 243 16.80 2.67 14.09
C ARG A 243 18.03 2.86 14.95
N GLU A 244 18.78 3.93 14.75
CA GLU A 244 20.02 4.24 15.48
C GLU A 244 19.68 4.93 16.81
N THR A 245 18.85 5.95 16.77
CA THR A 245 18.49 6.74 17.96
C THR A 245 17.31 6.17 18.74
N GLY A 246 16.44 5.38 18.08
CA GLY A 246 15.19 4.88 18.65
C GLY A 246 14.08 5.94 18.70
N ILE A 247 14.32 7.13 18.17
CA ILE A 247 13.32 8.19 18.10
C ILE A 247 12.28 7.86 17.01
N VAL A 248 11.02 8.19 17.29
CA VAL A 248 9.92 8.12 16.31
C VAL A 248 9.54 9.54 15.93
N TRP A 249 9.68 9.82 14.67
CA TRP A 249 9.34 11.11 14.06
C TRP A 249 7.91 11.11 13.51
#